data_ddecae49d0129629c8775f3d630a16c7
#
_entry.id   ddecae49d0129629c8775f3d630a16c7
#
_cell.length_a   1.000
_cell.length_b   1.000
_cell.length_c   1.000
_cell.angle_alpha   90.00
_cell.angle_beta   90.00
_cell.angle_gamma   90.00
#
_symmetry.space_group_name_H-M   'P 1'
#
loop_
_entity.id
_entity.type
_entity.pdbx_description
1 polymer ?
#
loop_
_entity_poly.entity_id
_entity_poly.type
_entity_poly.pdbx_seq_one_letter_code
_entity_poly.pdbx_strand_id
1 'polypeptide(L)'
;LSDLSVALNSSGCSVCRPVIEERIKQFLGNSLPHLCKDCQRRFETKPLRILDCKNKKCNNYFSALPDIRKSLCQECKDHFNSVQEYLDSLGIEFKINPRLVRGLDYYNRTVFEIVSDQLGAQNAICGGGRYDTLVEKFGGPKVPAVGFAFGMERTALVLQSLHDKKEFKKENLKLFIVALGEMQRTKGFYILDEMRRAGIKSEMSYSDSNLKTQLKLANKLEANYCLIIGEDEVEKGIAVLKNMGTGDQEE
;
A
#
# COMPACT_ATOMS: atom_id res chain seq x y z
N LEU A 1 4.09 -9.23 -11.51
CA LEU A 1 4.86 -8.00 -11.75
C LEU A 1 6.33 -8.42 -11.85
N SER A 2 6.89 -8.43 -13.04
CA SER A 2 8.34 -8.42 -13.30
C SER A 2 8.84 -6.98 -13.13
N ASP A 3 10.12 -6.73 -13.07
CA ASP A 3 10.72 -5.39 -13.02
C ASP A 3 10.44 -4.59 -11.74
N LEU A 4 10.25 -5.27 -10.62
CA LEU A 4 10.22 -4.66 -9.30
C LEU A 4 11.60 -4.74 -8.64
N SER A 5 12.00 -3.67 -7.98
CA SER A 5 13.18 -3.68 -7.13
C SER A 5 12.85 -3.16 -5.73
N VAL A 6 13.51 -3.74 -4.73
CA VAL A 6 13.36 -3.32 -3.33
C VAL A 6 14.49 -2.36 -2.98
N ALA A 7 14.13 -1.16 -2.54
CA ALA A 7 15.07 -0.20 -1.98
C ALA A 7 14.99 -0.22 -0.46
N LEU A 8 16.14 -0.35 0.19
CA LEU A 8 16.25 -0.40 1.66
C LEU A 8 17.12 0.71 2.20
N ASN A 9 16.79 1.17 3.40
CA ASN A 9 17.64 2.02 4.23
C ASN A 9 17.35 1.84 5.72
N SER A 10 18.20 2.41 6.55
CA SER A 10 17.92 2.58 7.98
C SER A 10 17.98 4.05 8.37
N SER A 11 16.89 4.57 8.90
CA SER A 11 16.78 5.93 9.44
C SER A 11 17.28 6.05 10.90
N GLY A 12 17.77 4.95 11.48
CA GLY A 12 18.22 4.88 12.86
C GLY A 12 17.11 4.93 13.91
N CYS A 13 17.47 4.69 15.15
CA CYS A 13 16.59 4.82 16.32
C CYS A 13 16.65 6.24 16.89
N SER A 14 15.99 6.46 18.03
CA SER A 14 15.99 7.74 18.76
C SER A 14 17.39 8.22 19.17
N VAL A 15 18.32 7.30 19.38
CA VAL A 15 19.73 7.62 19.70
C VAL A 15 20.50 8.03 18.45
N CYS A 16 20.30 7.34 17.32
CA CYS A 16 21.02 7.63 16.08
C CYS A 16 20.54 8.90 15.39
N ARG A 17 19.24 9.18 15.46
CA ARG A 17 18.60 10.25 14.68
C ARG A 17 19.22 11.62 14.93
N PRO A 18 19.44 12.09 16.17
CA PRO A 18 20.10 13.38 16.42
C PRO A 18 21.50 13.46 15.79
N VAL A 19 22.27 12.39 15.85
CA VAL A 19 23.63 12.33 15.25
C VAL A 19 23.56 12.41 13.73
N ILE A 20 22.61 11.72 13.13
CA ILE A 20 22.39 11.76 11.66
C ILE A 20 21.97 13.17 11.24
N GLU A 21 21.01 13.77 11.93
CA GLU A 21 20.49 15.10 11.62
C GLU A 21 21.58 16.17 11.77
N GLU A 22 22.39 16.08 12.80
CA GLU A 22 23.51 16.99 12.99
C GLU A 22 24.53 16.86 11.85
N ARG A 23 24.87 15.65 11.43
CA ARG A 23 25.76 15.44 10.26
C ARG A 23 25.19 16.02 8.96
N ILE A 24 23.90 15.88 8.74
CA ILE A 24 23.23 16.50 7.57
C ILE A 24 23.36 18.02 7.65
N LYS A 25 23.12 18.61 8.83
CA LYS A 25 23.24 20.05 9.05
C LYS A 25 24.67 20.55 8.85
N GLN A 26 25.66 19.89 9.41
CA GLN A 26 27.08 20.22 9.23
C GLN A 26 27.49 20.17 7.76
N PHE A 27 27.07 19.15 7.04
CA PHE A 27 27.40 19.00 5.62
C PHE A 27 26.73 20.06 4.74
N LEU A 28 25.45 20.35 4.98
CA LEU A 28 24.65 21.22 4.13
C LEU A 28 24.67 22.70 4.54
N GLY A 29 25.21 23.04 5.72
CA GLY A 29 25.15 24.39 6.28
C GLY A 29 25.62 25.48 5.31
N ASN A 30 26.78 25.28 4.70
CA ASN A 30 27.33 26.21 3.70
C ASN A 30 26.52 26.29 2.39
N SER A 31 25.77 25.25 2.08
CA SER A 31 24.96 25.16 0.86
C SER A 31 23.51 25.61 1.10
N LEU A 32 23.11 25.86 2.34
CA LEU A 32 21.74 26.18 2.73
C LEU A 32 21.09 27.30 1.89
N PRO A 33 21.76 28.42 1.60
CA PRO A 33 21.19 29.50 0.79
C PRO A 33 20.85 29.10 -0.65
N HIS A 34 21.50 28.04 -1.15
CA HIS A 34 21.33 27.54 -2.51
C HIS A 34 20.27 26.45 -2.65
N LEU A 35 19.79 25.93 -1.51
CA LEU A 35 18.73 24.92 -1.50
C LEU A 35 17.35 25.55 -1.73
N CYS A 36 16.38 24.75 -2.16
CA CYS A 36 15.00 25.22 -2.32
C CYS A 36 14.38 25.59 -0.94
N LYS A 37 13.37 26.46 -0.96
CA LYS A 37 12.68 26.95 0.26
C LYS A 37 12.21 25.82 1.19
N ASP A 38 11.73 24.70 0.62
CA ASP A 38 11.33 23.54 1.42
C ASP A 38 12.52 22.88 2.14
N CYS A 39 13.67 22.77 1.48
CA CYS A 39 14.89 22.24 2.10
C CYS A 39 15.43 23.19 3.18
N GLN A 40 15.38 24.49 2.95
CA GLN A 40 15.75 25.47 3.97
C GLN A 40 14.87 25.36 5.22
N ARG A 41 13.54 25.24 5.04
CA ARG A 41 12.61 25.01 6.16
C ARG A 41 12.87 23.67 6.87
N ARG A 42 13.09 22.59 6.09
CA ARG A 42 13.38 21.24 6.63
C ARG A 42 14.71 21.18 7.36
N PHE A 43 15.68 21.99 6.98
CA PHE A 43 16.98 22.04 7.63
C PHE A 43 16.84 22.34 9.13
N GLU A 44 15.94 23.24 9.51
CA GLU A 44 15.70 23.56 10.92
C GLU A 44 14.78 22.54 11.62
N THR A 45 13.73 22.09 10.93
CA THR A 45 12.64 21.34 11.56
C THR A 45 12.77 19.82 11.42
N LYS A 46 13.23 19.33 10.26
CA LYS A 46 13.25 17.91 9.89
C LYS A 46 14.38 17.60 8.91
N PRO A 47 15.65 17.66 9.33
CA PRO A 47 16.81 17.56 8.44
C PRO A 47 16.82 16.28 7.59
N LEU A 48 16.45 15.13 8.16
CA LEU A 48 16.32 13.87 7.41
C LEU A 48 15.43 13.97 6.17
N ARG A 49 14.36 14.79 6.22
CA ARG A 49 13.44 14.98 5.10
C ARG A 49 14.05 15.73 3.91
N ILE A 50 15.22 16.33 4.08
CA ILE A 50 15.98 16.94 2.98
C ILE A 50 16.39 15.89 1.95
N LEU A 51 16.70 14.67 2.40
CA LEU A 51 17.13 13.57 1.55
C LEU A 51 16.05 13.15 0.53
N ASP A 52 14.77 13.41 0.82
CA ASP A 52 13.64 13.14 -0.08
C ASP A 52 13.31 14.33 -1.02
N CYS A 53 14.17 15.31 -1.15
CA CYS A 53 13.91 16.44 -2.02
C CYS A 53 13.96 16.03 -3.49
N LYS A 54 12.89 16.36 -4.24
CA LYS A 54 12.78 16.05 -5.68
C LYS A 54 13.34 17.16 -6.59
N ASN A 55 13.77 18.28 -6.01
CA ASN A 55 14.33 19.38 -6.78
C ASN A 55 15.73 19.02 -7.29
N LYS A 56 15.90 19.01 -8.62
CA LYS A 56 17.16 18.66 -9.28
C LYS A 56 18.34 19.53 -8.81
N LYS A 57 18.13 20.83 -8.56
CA LYS A 57 19.19 21.72 -8.04
C LYS A 57 19.69 21.28 -6.68
N CYS A 58 18.78 20.91 -5.77
CA CYS A 58 19.15 20.41 -4.44
C CYS A 58 19.89 19.06 -4.53
N ASN A 59 19.51 18.20 -5.47
CA ASN A 59 20.14 16.89 -5.65
C ASN A 59 21.64 16.96 -5.91
N ASN A 60 22.12 18.01 -6.58
CA ASN A 60 23.56 18.23 -6.84
C ASN A 60 24.35 18.39 -5.53
N TYR A 61 23.75 19.01 -4.51
CA TYR A 61 24.39 19.19 -3.20
C TYR A 61 24.34 17.91 -2.36
N PHE A 62 23.41 17.01 -2.64
CA PHE A 62 23.22 15.76 -1.87
C PHE A 62 24.09 14.61 -2.41
N SER A 63 24.66 14.73 -3.61
CA SER A 63 25.46 13.66 -4.23
C SER A 63 26.70 13.30 -3.40
N ALA A 64 27.29 14.30 -2.73
CA ALA A 64 28.47 14.12 -1.87
C ALA A 64 28.12 13.95 -0.39
N LEU A 65 26.84 13.85 -0.03
CA LEU A 65 26.46 13.65 1.37
C LEU A 65 26.97 12.31 1.87
N PRO A 66 27.66 12.27 3.02
CA PRO A 66 28.11 11.03 3.62
C PRO A 66 26.93 10.09 3.91
N ASP A 67 27.18 8.80 3.74
CA ASP A 67 26.17 7.79 4.06
C ASP A 67 25.74 7.90 5.53
N ILE A 68 24.46 8.20 5.73
CA ILE A 68 23.87 8.38 7.06
C ILE A 68 24.00 7.13 7.94
N ARG A 69 24.10 5.93 7.32
CA ARG A 69 24.24 4.66 8.04
C ARG A 69 25.56 4.57 8.83
N LYS A 70 26.58 5.35 8.46
CA LYS A 70 27.82 5.45 9.24
C LYS A 70 27.60 6.03 10.65
N SER A 71 26.46 6.68 10.88
CA SER A 71 26.05 7.27 12.16
C SER A 71 25.11 6.39 12.98
N LEU A 72 24.83 5.18 12.51
CA LEU A 72 24.00 4.24 13.26
C LEU A 72 24.75 3.70 14.47
N CYS A 73 24.05 3.53 15.60
CA CYS A 73 24.56 2.77 16.74
C CYS A 73 24.71 1.28 16.37
N GLN A 74 25.45 0.55 17.19
CA GLN A 74 25.70 -0.87 16.91
C GLN A 74 24.41 -1.68 16.78
N GLU A 75 23.48 -1.51 17.70
CA GLU A 75 22.17 -2.19 17.65
C GLU A 75 21.39 -1.95 16.34
N CYS A 76 21.43 -0.71 15.80
CA CYS A 76 20.79 -0.40 14.52
C CYS A 76 21.53 -1.00 13.32
N LYS A 77 22.86 -1.11 13.40
CA LYS A 77 23.67 -1.79 12.38
C LYS A 77 23.37 -3.29 12.35
N ASP A 78 23.40 -3.93 13.51
CA ASP A 78 23.15 -5.36 13.66
C ASP A 78 21.74 -5.71 13.16
N HIS A 79 20.74 -4.95 13.61
CA HIS A 79 19.37 -5.11 13.11
C HIS A 79 19.27 -4.96 11.59
N PHE A 80 19.93 -3.96 11.01
CA PHE A 80 19.86 -3.72 9.57
C PHE A 80 20.60 -4.80 8.76
N ASN A 81 21.71 -5.33 9.30
CA ASN A 81 22.42 -6.47 8.71
C ASN A 81 21.53 -7.73 8.73
N SER A 82 20.88 -8.02 9.86
CA SER A 82 19.99 -9.18 9.97
C SER A 82 18.82 -9.09 8.97
N VAL A 83 18.27 -7.89 8.73
CA VAL A 83 17.23 -7.71 7.70
C VAL A 83 17.76 -8.06 6.30
N GLN A 84 19.00 -7.66 5.98
CA GLN A 84 19.62 -7.99 4.69
C GLN A 84 19.87 -9.50 4.57
N GLU A 85 20.40 -10.13 5.61
CA GLU A 85 20.64 -11.58 5.66
C GLU A 85 19.33 -12.39 5.44
N TYR A 86 18.21 -11.96 6.06
CA TYR A 86 16.92 -12.60 5.84
C TYR A 86 16.43 -12.43 4.40
N LEU A 87 16.58 -11.25 3.81
CA LEU A 87 16.19 -11.03 2.41
C LEU A 87 17.02 -11.87 1.45
N ASP A 88 18.33 -11.93 1.67
CA ASP A 88 19.25 -12.76 0.88
C ASP A 88 18.88 -14.25 1.00
N SER A 89 18.58 -14.73 2.22
CA SER A 89 18.17 -16.12 2.46
C SER A 89 16.85 -16.49 1.79
N LEU A 90 15.97 -15.51 1.57
CA LEU A 90 14.71 -15.66 0.85
C LEU A 90 14.84 -15.44 -0.66
N GLY A 91 16.04 -15.14 -1.16
CA GLY A 91 16.28 -14.83 -2.58
C GLY A 91 15.62 -13.52 -3.03
N ILE A 92 15.37 -12.58 -2.12
CA ILE A 92 14.77 -11.30 -2.43
C ILE A 92 15.88 -10.29 -2.74
N GLU A 93 16.01 -9.92 -4.00
CA GLU A 93 16.97 -8.90 -4.43
C GLU A 93 16.58 -7.52 -3.90
N PHE A 94 17.55 -6.80 -3.35
CA PHE A 94 17.35 -5.44 -2.86
C PHE A 94 18.55 -4.53 -3.16
N LYS A 95 18.30 -3.24 -3.14
CA LYS A 95 19.33 -2.20 -3.30
C LYS A 95 19.33 -1.30 -2.07
N ILE A 96 20.52 -1.04 -1.55
CA ILE A 96 20.65 -0.06 -0.47
C ILE A 96 20.58 1.34 -1.05
N ASN A 97 19.61 2.12 -0.60
CA ASN A 97 19.48 3.52 -0.96
C ASN A 97 19.71 4.42 0.27
N PRO A 98 20.91 4.98 0.44
CA PRO A 98 21.26 5.78 1.62
C PRO A 98 20.44 7.08 1.74
N ARG A 99 19.72 7.46 0.70
CA ARG A 99 18.86 8.65 0.67
C ARG A 99 17.38 8.31 0.90
N LEU A 100 17.03 7.03 1.00
CA LEU A 100 15.66 6.63 1.24
C LEU A 100 15.24 7.01 2.66
N VAL A 101 14.27 7.91 2.75
CA VAL A 101 13.57 8.29 3.98
C VAL A 101 12.08 8.32 3.72
N ARG A 102 11.27 8.09 4.76
CA ARG A 102 9.82 8.11 4.63
C ARG A 102 9.21 9.44 5.03
N GLY A 103 8.04 9.72 4.47
CA GLY A 103 7.31 10.96 4.67
C GLY A 103 6.74 11.20 6.06
N LEU A 104 6.76 10.21 6.93
CA LEU A 104 6.13 10.22 8.24
C LEU A 104 7.19 10.05 9.33
N ASP A 105 7.06 10.83 10.40
CA ASP A 105 8.11 10.95 11.43
C ASP A 105 8.14 9.77 12.43
N TYR A 106 7.13 8.91 12.38
CA TYR A 106 7.05 7.75 13.26
C TYR A 106 7.96 6.59 12.84
N TYR A 107 8.43 6.57 11.58
CA TYR A 107 9.37 5.54 11.14
C TYR A 107 10.71 5.64 11.85
N ASN A 108 11.22 4.48 12.23
CA ASN A 108 12.56 4.32 12.80
C ASN A 108 13.22 3.05 12.23
N ARG A 109 14.54 2.93 12.39
CA ARG A 109 15.31 1.77 11.91
C ARG A 109 15.05 1.51 10.42
N THR A 110 14.64 0.31 10.05
CA THR A 110 14.48 -0.08 8.64
C THR A 110 13.30 0.63 7.98
N VAL A 111 13.56 1.18 6.81
CA VAL A 111 12.56 1.71 5.87
C VAL A 111 12.79 1.10 4.49
N PHE A 112 11.72 0.90 3.74
CA PHE A 112 11.80 0.31 2.40
C PHE A 112 10.81 0.93 1.43
N GLU A 113 11.11 0.80 0.15
CA GLU A 113 10.21 1.05 -0.97
C GLU A 113 10.34 -0.09 -1.99
N ILE A 114 9.21 -0.47 -2.58
CA ILE A 114 9.18 -1.31 -3.77
C ILE A 114 8.94 -0.38 -4.95
N VAL A 115 9.87 -0.37 -5.87
CA VAL A 115 9.85 0.53 -7.02
C VAL A 115 9.73 -0.25 -8.33
N SER A 116 9.10 0.39 -9.31
CA SER A 116 8.98 -0.14 -10.68
C SER A 116 9.57 0.88 -11.65
N ASP A 117 10.44 0.43 -12.54
CA ASP A 117 11.04 1.29 -13.57
C ASP A 117 10.02 1.76 -14.62
N GLN A 118 8.82 1.18 -14.64
CA GLN A 118 7.71 1.55 -15.53
C GLN A 118 7.04 2.89 -15.17
N LEU A 119 7.30 3.45 -13.97
CA LEU A 119 6.57 4.61 -13.44
C LEU A 119 7.34 5.95 -13.50
N GLY A 120 8.48 6.03 -14.18
CA GLY A 120 9.25 7.27 -14.29
C GLY A 120 9.75 7.80 -12.93
N ALA A 121 9.68 9.12 -12.72
CA ALA A 121 10.35 9.78 -11.58
C ALA A 121 9.72 9.49 -10.19
N GLN A 122 8.47 9.07 -10.14
CA GLN A 122 7.77 8.66 -8.91
C GLN A 122 7.43 7.18 -8.98
N ASN A 123 8.46 6.36 -8.95
CA ASN A 123 8.41 4.94 -9.26
C ASN A 123 8.05 4.02 -8.07
N ALA A 124 7.89 4.53 -6.87
CA ALA A 124 7.51 3.73 -5.71
C ALA A 124 6.03 3.30 -5.79
N ILE A 125 5.77 2.00 -5.84
CA ILE A 125 4.43 1.41 -5.80
C ILE A 125 4.03 1.01 -4.38
N CYS A 126 5.01 0.68 -3.53
CA CYS A 126 4.80 0.31 -2.14
C CYS A 126 5.86 0.97 -1.28
N GLY A 127 5.55 1.25 -0.06
CA GLY A 127 6.55 1.73 0.88
C GLY A 127 6.12 1.57 2.32
N GLY A 128 7.09 1.28 3.16
CA GLY A 128 6.87 0.97 4.56
C GLY A 128 8.12 1.06 5.40
N GLY A 129 8.05 0.47 6.57
CA GLY A 129 9.16 0.40 7.50
C GLY A 129 8.72 0.08 8.92
N ARG A 130 9.67 0.15 9.82
CA ARG A 130 9.50 -0.10 11.25
C ARG A 130 9.12 1.19 11.98
N TYR A 131 8.26 1.09 13.00
CA TYR A 131 7.78 2.22 13.80
C TYR A 131 7.48 1.81 15.24
N ASP A 132 8.52 1.66 16.06
CA ASP A 132 8.45 1.11 17.42
C ASP A 132 7.75 2.02 18.44
N THR A 133 7.60 3.30 18.14
CA THR A 133 7.04 4.28 19.09
C THR A 133 5.60 4.68 18.75
N LEU A 134 5.03 4.18 17.67
CA LEU A 134 3.71 4.64 17.22
C LEU A 134 2.60 4.18 18.16
N VAL A 135 2.63 2.91 18.58
CA VAL A 135 1.63 2.35 19.49
C VAL A 135 1.64 3.09 20.84
N GLU A 136 2.83 3.34 21.38
CA GLU A 136 3.01 4.09 22.63
C GLU A 136 2.47 5.53 22.53
N LYS A 137 2.68 6.21 21.39
CA LYS A 137 2.15 7.57 21.15
C LYS A 137 0.61 7.63 21.13
N PHE A 138 -0.05 6.52 20.85
CA PHE A 138 -1.50 6.38 20.92
C PHE A 138 -2.00 5.81 22.26
N GLY A 139 -1.14 5.77 23.28
CA GLY A 139 -1.49 5.30 24.62
C GLY A 139 -1.46 3.78 24.81
N GLY A 140 -0.95 3.04 23.84
CA GLY A 140 -0.75 1.60 23.92
C GLY A 140 0.60 1.20 24.56
N PRO A 141 0.87 -0.09 24.69
CA PRO A 141 2.13 -0.58 25.25
C PRO A 141 3.30 -0.30 24.30
N LYS A 142 4.52 -0.28 24.84
CA LYS A 142 5.74 -0.18 24.06
C LYS A 142 6.01 -1.50 23.33
N VAL A 143 5.60 -1.59 22.07
CA VAL A 143 5.78 -2.77 21.22
C VAL A 143 6.38 -2.35 19.87
N PRO A 144 7.31 -3.15 19.31
CA PRO A 144 7.78 -2.92 17.96
C PRO A 144 6.66 -3.18 16.96
N ALA A 145 6.62 -2.36 15.92
CA ALA A 145 5.67 -2.51 14.84
C ALA A 145 6.31 -2.28 13.47
N VAL A 146 5.79 -2.95 12.47
CA VAL A 146 6.16 -2.80 11.06
C VAL A 146 4.89 -2.76 10.22
N GLY A 147 4.93 -1.99 9.16
CA GLY A 147 3.82 -1.96 8.22
C GLY A 147 4.20 -1.26 6.93
N PHE A 148 3.29 -1.36 5.98
CA PHE A 148 3.46 -0.78 4.67
C PHE A 148 2.12 -0.34 4.08
N ALA A 149 2.21 0.48 3.04
CA ALA A 149 1.07 0.80 2.18
C ALA A 149 1.54 0.77 0.72
N PHE A 150 0.63 0.40 -0.17
CA PHE A 150 0.89 0.46 -1.61
C PHE A 150 -0.18 1.30 -2.32
N GLY A 151 0.24 1.93 -3.43
CA GLY A 151 -0.66 2.74 -4.25
C GLY A 151 -1.42 1.86 -5.25
N MET A 152 -2.73 1.70 -5.08
CA MET A 152 -3.56 0.90 -5.97
C MET A 152 -3.49 1.41 -7.42
N GLU A 153 -3.61 2.72 -7.61
CA GLU A 153 -3.56 3.36 -8.92
C GLU A 153 -2.21 3.15 -9.60
N ARG A 154 -1.11 3.28 -8.85
CA ARG A 154 0.24 3.04 -9.39
C ARG A 154 0.46 1.59 -9.77
N THR A 155 -0.05 0.67 -8.94
CA THR A 155 -0.01 -0.76 -9.25
C THR A 155 -0.81 -1.07 -10.52
N ALA A 156 -1.99 -0.47 -10.65
CA ALA A 156 -2.82 -0.62 -11.86
C ALA A 156 -2.11 -0.08 -13.11
N LEU A 157 -1.44 1.08 -13.03
CA LEU A 157 -0.66 1.64 -14.14
C LEU A 157 0.48 0.71 -14.56
N VAL A 158 1.20 0.12 -13.60
CA VAL A 158 2.25 -0.87 -13.92
C VAL A 158 1.66 -2.11 -14.57
N LEU A 159 0.54 -2.62 -14.06
CA LEU A 159 -0.15 -3.74 -14.67
C LEU A 159 -0.60 -3.43 -16.10
N GLN A 160 -1.14 -2.24 -16.35
CA GLN A 160 -1.52 -1.79 -17.69
C GLN A 160 -0.32 -1.76 -18.64
N SER A 161 0.81 -1.18 -18.21
CA SER A 161 2.01 -1.10 -19.07
C SER A 161 2.59 -2.46 -19.43
N LEU A 162 2.42 -3.46 -18.57
CA LEU A 162 2.83 -4.83 -18.82
C LEU A 162 1.86 -5.58 -19.75
N HIS A 163 0.62 -5.11 -19.86
CA HIS A 163 -0.47 -5.79 -20.56
C HIS A 163 -0.91 -5.09 -21.84
N ASP A 164 -0.24 -4.02 -22.28
CA ASP A 164 -0.52 -3.33 -23.54
C ASP A 164 -0.50 -4.23 -24.80
N LYS A 165 -0.22 -5.52 -24.63
CA LYS A 165 -0.25 -6.55 -25.69
C LYS A 165 -1.26 -7.68 -25.45
N LYS A 166 -1.98 -7.69 -24.35
CA LYS A 166 -3.08 -8.62 -24.12
C LYS A 166 -4.32 -7.82 -23.72
N GLU A 167 -5.33 -7.85 -24.57
CA GLU A 167 -6.65 -7.40 -24.17
C GLU A 167 -6.99 -8.04 -22.82
N PHE A 168 -7.21 -7.20 -21.80
CA PHE A 168 -7.88 -7.68 -20.61
C PHE A 168 -9.23 -8.20 -21.09
N LYS A 169 -9.40 -9.51 -21.19
CA LYS A 169 -10.74 -10.08 -21.36
C LYS A 169 -11.54 -9.53 -20.20
N LYS A 170 -12.48 -8.66 -20.52
CA LYS A 170 -13.48 -8.17 -19.57
C LYS A 170 -14.28 -9.40 -19.17
N GLU A 171 -13.83 -10.10 -18.13
CA GLU A 171 -14.63 -11.17 -17.57
C GLU A 171 -15.82 -10.53 -16.89
N ASN A 172 -16.99 -10.85 -17.36
CA ASN A 172 -18.25 -10.37 -16.81
C ASN A 172 -18.37 -10.77 -15.33
N LEU A 173 -19.12 -10.00 -14.57
CA LEU A 173 -19.49 -10.33 -13.21
C LEU A 173 -20.25 -11.66 -13.22
N LYS A 174 -19.77 -12.66 -12.48
CA LYS A 174 -20.43 -13.98 -12.45
C LYS A 174 -21.69 -13.95 -11.62
N LEU A 175 -21.62 -13.36 -10.43
CA LEU A 175 -22.70 -13.37 -9.45
C LEU A 175 -22.95 -11.99 -8.88
N PHE A 176 -24.20 -11.55 -8.84
CA PHE A 176 -24.62 -10.38 -8.07
C PHE A 176 -25.57 -10.82 -6.94
N ILE A 177 -25.26 -10.45 -5.71
CA ILE A 177 -26.08 -10.80 -4.56
C ILE A 177 -27.09 -9.68 -4.32
N VAL A 178 -28.35 -10.02 -4.40
CA VAL A 178 -29.51 -9.16 -4.09
C VAL A 178 -29.98 -9.50 -2.67
N ALA A 179 -29.87 -8.55 -1.76
CA ALA A 179 -30.23 -8.74 -0.37
C ALA A 179 -31.28 -7.70 0.05
N LEU A 180 -32.42 -8.16 0.54
CA LEU A 180 -33.59 -7.33 0.86
C LEU A 180 -33.79 -7.27 2.39
N GLY A 181 -33.19 -6.26 3.04
CA GLY A 181 -33.22 -6.06 4.48
C GLY A 181 -31.82 -6.13 5.12
N GLU A 182 -31.70 -5.73 6.36
CA GLU A 182 -30.42 -5.63 7.07
C GLU A 182 -29.80 -7.01 7.38
N MET A 183 -30.61 -7.94 7.86
CA MET A 183 -30.18 -9.30 8.14
C MET A 183 -29.75 -10.03 6.86
N GLN A 184 -30.49 -9.84 5.78
CA GLN A 184 -30.20 -10.40 4.47
C GLN A 184 -28.90 -9.84 3.90
N ARG A 185 -28.64 -8.53 4.08
CA ARG A 185 -27.37 -7.91 3.68
C ARG A 185 -26.17 -8.50 4.45
N THR A 186 -26.34 -8.73 5.73
CA THR A 186 -25.29 -9.38 6.52
C THR A 186 -24.98 -10.78 6.01
N LYS A 187 -26.02 -11.61 5.75
CA LYS A 187 -25.84 -12.94 5.14
C LYS A 187 -25.24 -12.86 3.75
N GLY A 188 -25.74 -11.95 2.91
CA GLY A 188 -25.21 -11.69 1.58
C GLY A 188 -23.74 -11.29 1.57
N PHE A 189 -23.31 -10.54 2.56
CA PHE A 189 -21.89 -10.15 2.72
C PHE A 189 -20.99 -11.36 3.02
N TYR A 190 -21.43 -12.29 3.86
CA TYR A 190 -20.69 -13.53 4.11
C TYR A 190 -20.59 -14.39 2.84
N ILE A 191 -21.72 -14.57 2.11
CA ILE A 191 -21.72 -15.30 0.84
C ILE A 191 -20.81 -14.62 -0.18
N LEU A 192 -20.83 -13.28 -0.25
CA LEU A 192 -19.94 -12.52 -1.13
C LEU A 192 -18.46 -12.83 -0.86
N ASP A 193 -18.06 -12.86 0.42
CA ASP A 193 -16.68 -13.19 0.80
C ASP A 193 -16.32 -14.64 0.41
N GLU A 194 -17.20 -15.59 0.68
CA GLU A 194 -17.00 -16.99 0.28
C GLU A 194 -16.84 -17.16 -1.23
N MET A 195 -17.70 -16.52 -2.02
CA MET A 195 -17.64 -16.57 -3.47
C MET A 195 -16.34 -15.96 -4.00
N ARG A 196 -15.92 -14.83 -3.44
CA ARG A 196 -14.66 -14.18 -3.81
C ARG A 196 -13.44 -15.04 -3.45
N ARG A 197 -13.45 -15.69 -2.29
CA ARG A 197 -12.40 -16.67 -1.88
C ARG A 197 -12.35 -17.88 -2.82
N ALA A 198 -13.50 -18.31 -3.35
CA ALA A 198 -13.59 -19.36 -4.36
C ALA A 198 -13.19 -18.89 -5.78
N GLY A 199 -12.74 -17.65 -5.95
CA GLY A 199 -12.35 -17.08 -7.24
C GLY A 199 -13.54 -16.68 -8.14
N ILE A 200 -14.76 -16.66 -7.63
CA ILE A 200 -15.95 -16.25 -8.36
C ILE A 200 -16.09 -14.73 -8.27
N LYS A 201 -16.04 -14.05 -9.41
CA LYS A 201 -16.27 -12.60 -9.48
C LYS A 201 -17.68 -12.25 -9.02
N SER A 202 -17.80 -11.73 -7.83
CA SER A 202 -19.07 -11.45 -7.17
C SER A 202 -19.15 -10.02 -6.65
N GLU A 203 -20.36 -9.45 -6.65
CA GLU A 203 -20.68 -8.13 -6.13
C GLU A 203 -22.03 -8.12 -5.45
N MET A 204 -22.33 -7.12 -4.63
CA MET A 204 -23.63 -6.91 -4.02
C MET A 204 -23.98 -5.42 -3.91
N SER A 205 -25.26 -5.11 -3.65
CA SER A 205 -25.65 -3.76 -3.26
C SER A 205 -25.41 -3.57 -1.76
N TYR A 206 -24.65 -2.53 -1.41
CA TYR A 206 -24.43 -2.14 0.01
C TYR A 206 -25.48 -1.14 0.50
N SER A 207 -26.31 -0.60 -0.38
CA SER A 207 -27.39 0.32 -0.04
C SER A 207 -28.70 -0.41 0.24
N ASP A 208 -29.52 0.17 1.10
CA ASP A 208 -30.88 -0.30 1.32
C ASP A 208 -31.75 0.10 0.13
N SER A 209 -32.00 -0.85 -0.78
CA SER A 209 -32.77 -0.63 -1.99
C SER A 209 -33.64 -1.84 -2.31
N ASN A 210 -34.76 -1.58 -2.99
CA ASN A 210 -35.71 -2.63 -3.35
C ASN A 210 -35.16 -3.57 -4.44
N LEU A 211 -35.79 -4.73 -4.58
CA LEU A 211 -35.42 -5.78 -5.54
C LEU A 211 -35.23 -5.24 -6.96
N LYS A 212 -36.15 -4.40 -7.44
CA LYS A 212 -36.10 -3.84 -8.81
C LYS A 212 -34.83 -3.00 -9.02
N THR A 213 -34.47 -2.20 -8.04
CA THR A 213 -33.25 -1.35 -8.10
C THR A 213 -31.98 -2.19 -8.09
N GLN A 214 -31.92 -3.21 -7.25
CA GLN A 214 -30.76 -4.10 -7.18
C GLN A 214 -30.61 -4.94 -8.45
N LEU A 215 -31.69 -5.48 -9.02
CA LEU A 215 -31.67 -6.19 -10.30
C LEU A 215 -31.26 -5.28 -11.48
N LYS A 216 -31.67 -4.00 -11.44
CA LYS A 216 -31.23 -3.01 -12.43
C LYS A 216 -29.73 -2.76 -12.36
N LEU A 217 -29.18 -2.72 -11.14
CA LEU A 217 -27.74 -2.59 -10.90
C LEU A 217 -26.99 -3.84 -11.39
N ALA A 218 -27.47 -5.04 -11.06
CA ALA A 218 -26.92 -6.30 -11.54
C ALA A 218 -26.84 -6.36 -13.08
N ASN A 219 -27.91 -5.93 -13.75
CA ASN A 219 -27.95 -5.86 -15.21
C ASN A 219 -26.97 -4.83 -15.78
N LYS A 220 -26.86 -3.65 -15.15
CA LYS A 220 -25.87 -2.62 -15.53
C LYS A 220 -24.42 -3.11 -15.39
N LEU A 221 -24.17 -3.97 -14.41
CA LEU A 221 -22.86 -4.59 -14.17
C LEU A 221 -22.65 -5.86 -15.01
N GLU A 222 -23.59 -6.20 -15.88
CA GLU A 222 -23.53 -7.36 -16.77
C GLU A 222 -23.33 -8.69 -15.99
N ALA A 223 -24.00 -8.82 -14.82
CA ALA A 223 -23.94 -10.04 -14.03
C ALA A 223 -24.59 -11.21 -14.76
N ASN A 224 -23.96 -12.38 -14.74
CA ASN A 224 -24.52 -13.60 -15.32
C ASN A 224 -25.68 -14.14 -14.48
N TYR A 225 -25.54 -14.11 -13.16
CA TYR A 225 -26.49 -14.63 -12.20
C TYR A 225 -26.78 -13.62 -11.09
N CYS A 226 -27.98 -13.66 -10.54
CA CYS A 226 -28.33 -12.97 -9.30
C CYS A 226 -28.72 -14.00 -8.24
N LEU A 227 -28.13 -13.91 -7.06
CA LEU A 227 -28.55 -14.64 -5.87
C LEU A 227 -29.46 -13.72 -5.06
N ILE A 228 -30.73 -14.07 -4.93
CA ILE A 228 -31.74 -13.26 -4.25
C ILE A 228 -31.96 -13.83 -2.85
N ILE A 229 -31.87 -12.96 -1.86
CA ILE A 229 -32.04 -13.27 -0.44
C ILE A 229 -33.05 -12.29 0.13
N GLY A 230 -34.28 -12.73 0.28
CA GLY A 230 -35.37 -12.03 0.96
C GLY A 230 -35.64 -12.58 2.34
N GLU A 231 -36.72 -12.16 2.94
CA GLU A 231 -37.14 -12.62 4.27
C GLU A 231 -37.55 -14.10 4.27
N ASP A 232 -38.36 -14.49 3.28
CA ASP A 232 -38.80 -15.87 3.11
C ASP A 232 -37.66 -16.84 2.84
N GLU A 233 -36.68 -16.42 2.03
CA GLU A 233 -35.50 -17.22 1.73
C GLU A 233 -34.64 -17.46 2.98
N VAL A 234 -34.50 -16.44 3.82
CA VAL A 234 -33.75 -16.56 5.09
C VAL A 234 -34.45 -17.49 6.05
N GLU A 235 -35.78 -17.41 6.18
CA GLU A 235 -36.57 -18.28 7.07
C GLU A 235 -36.48 -19.74 6.63
N LYS A 236 -36.52 -20.00 5.33
CA LYS A 236 -36.44 -21.35 4.77
C LYS A 236 -35.01 -21.89 4.67
N GLY A 237 -34.01 -21.06 4.86
CA GLY A 237 -32.58 -21.43 4.70
C GLY A 237 -32.18 -21.67 3.24
N ILE A 238 -32.85 -21.03 2.28
CA ILE A 238 -32.60 -21.13 0.83
C ILE A 238 -32.20 -19.78 0.25
N ALA A 239 -31.89 -19.73 -1.03
CA ALA A 239 -31.73 -18.52 -1.82
C ALA A 239 -32.17 -18.81 -3.24
N VAL A 240 -32.71 -17.79 -3.94
CA VAL A 240 -33.13 -17.94 -5.33
C VAL A 240 -32.01 -17.52 -6.27
N LEU A 241 -31.52 -18.45 -7.08
CA LEU A 241 -30.53 -18.19 -8.12
C LEU A 241 -31.26 -17.89 -9.44
N LYS A 242 -31.11 -16.64 -9.91
CA LYS A 242 -31.67 -16.18 -11.17
C LYS A 242 -30.60 -16.06 -12.24
N ASN A 243 -30.82 -16.72 -13.37
CA ASN A 243 -30.04 -16.50 -14.59
C ASN A 243 -30.46 -15.19 -15.26
N MET A 244 -29.54 -14.23 -15.42
CA MET A 244 -29.87 -12.91 -15.96
C MET A 244 -30.02 -12.90 -17.48
N GLY A 245 -29.52 -13.93 -18.18
CA GLY A 245 -29.63 -14.06 -19.62
C GLY A 245 -30.97 -14.71 -20.05
N THR A 246 -31.39 -15.80 -19.38
CA THR A 246 -32.63 -16.54 -19.71
C THR A 246 -33.82 -16.09 -18.87
N GLY A 247 -33.59 -15.57 -17.69
CA GLY A 247 -34.64 -15.22 -16.72
C GLY A 247 -35.08 -16.39 -15.82
N ASP A 248 -34.53 -17.59 -16.04
CA ASP A 248 -34.86 -18.79 -15.25
C ASP A 248 -34.43 -18.61 -13.80
N GLN A 249 -35.15 -19.25 -12.88
CA GLN A 249 -34.92 -19.19 -11.45
C GLN A 249 -34.90 -20.60 -10.85
N GLU A 250 -33.98 -20.82 -9.93
CA GLU A 250 -33.82 -22.08 -9.17
C GLU A 250 -33.68 -21.74 -7.69
N GLU A 251 -34.22 -22.61 -6.79
CA GLU A 251 -34.09 -22.48 -5.31
C GLU A 251 -32.96 -23.34 -4.78
#